data_1cf47f4e6a80fb778b96b3b871445b68
#
_entry.id   1cf47f4e6a80fb778b96b3b871445b68
#
_cell.length_a   1.000
_cell.length_b   1.000
_cell.length_c   1.000
_cell.angle_alpha   90.00
_cell.angle_beta   90.00
_cell.angle_gamma   90.00
#
_symmetry.space_group_name_H-M   'P 1'
#
loop_
_entity.id
_entity.type
_entity.pdbx_description
1 polymer ?
#
loop_
_entity_poly.entity_id
_entity_poly.type
_entity_poly.pdbx_seq_one_letter_code
_entity_poly.pdbx_strand_id
1 'polypeptide(L)'
;VVQVNLLVGRQIAIYFEGANAWLYYADRLYQLPLGVVGVAIGIVLLPDLSRRLRVGDEAGGQEAFNRAAELSLLLTIPCTVALVVIPSALVSVLFERGAFVASDTQATALATAIYGLGLPAFVLQKLYQPVFFAREDTRSPFNFALVALVVNAVVAIGLSRYIGFTAAAYGATCAGWAMLVCLWWGARRFGAAASWDAQLRKRSLRILLASLVMGAVVWITARALEPVLQMAGLRLLGLAVILGVAGLSYALAGRLLGAFSLAQLRQMIRRAD
;
A
#
# COMPACT_ATOMS: atom_id res chain seq x y z
N VAL A 1 12.30 -6.22 -14.75
CA VAL A 1 11.01 -5.51 -14.88
C VAL A 1 10.95 -4.31 -13.92
N VAL A 2 11.18 -4.47 -12.61
CA VAL A 2 11.13 -3.36 -11.63
C VAL A 2 12.05 -2.20 -12.01
N GLN A 3 13.29 -2.50 -12.40
CA GLN A 3 14.27 -1.50 -12.83
C GLN A 3 13.81 -0.73 -14.08
N VAL A 4 13.16 -1.41 -15.04
CA VAL A 4 12.64 -0.79 -16.25
C VAL A 4 11.44 0.13 -15.94
N ASN A 5 10.57 -0.26 -15.01
CA ASN A 5 9.48 0.59 -14.55
C ASN A 5 9.99 1.90 -13.93
N LEU A 6 11.07 1.85 -13.15
CA LEU A 6 11.72 3.05 -12.60
C LEU A 6 12.32 3.93 -13.70
N LEU A 7 12.86 3.34 -14.76
CA LEU A 7 13.40 4.10 -15.90
C LEU A 7 12.30 4.86 -16.64
N VAL A 8 11.14 4.26 -16.89
CA VAL A 8 10.00 4.94 -17.54
C VAL A 8 9.56 6.17 -16.73
N GLY A 9 9.41 6.02 -15.40
CA GLY A 9 9.05 7.14 -14.53
C GLY A 9 10.09 8.26 -14.55
N ARG A 10 11.38 7.92 -14.52
CA ARG A 10 12.48 8.88 -14.58
C ARG A 10 12.54 9.61 -15.91
N GLN A 11 12.33 8.95 -17.04
CA GLN A 11 12.32 9.59 -18.35
C GLN A 11 11.22 10.67 -18.45
N ILE A 12 10.05 10.45 -17.86
CA ILE A 12 9.00 11.45 -17.83
C ILE A 12 9.37 12.60 -16.88
N ALA A 13 9.95 12.28 -15.73
CA ALA A 13 10.35 13.26 -14.73
C ALA A 13 11.42 14.25 -15.23
N ILE A 14 12.28 13.85 -16.17
CA ILE A 14 13.33 14.73 -16.74
C ILE A 14 12.74 15.96 -17.44
N TYR A 15 11.53 15.86 -17.99
CA TYR A 15 10.88 16.99 -18.68
C TYR A 15 10.28 18.04 -17.72
N PHE A 16 10.28 17.77 -16.41
CA PHE A 16 9.71 18.66 -15.40
C PHE A 16 10.75 18.93 -14.32
N GLU A 17 11.14 20.21 -14.15
CA GLU A 17 12.06 20.62 -13.10
C GLU A 17 11.54 20.22 -11.71
N GLY A 18 12.39 19.59 -10.91
CA GLY A 18 12.03 19.12 -9.56
C GLY A 18 11.29 17.77 -9.50
N ALA A 19 10.69 17.30 -10.58
CA ALA A 19 9.82 16.10 -10.57
C ALA A 19 10.52 14.83 -10.09
N ASN A 20 11.80 14.65 -10.42
CA ASN A 20 12.58 13.50 -9.93
C ASN A 20 12.66 13.50 -8.39
N ALA A 21 12.86 14.66 -7.77
CA ALA A 21 12.89 14.78 -6.32
C ALA A 21 11.51 14.52 -5.70
N TRP A 22 10.45 15.12 -6.27
CA TRP A 22 9.08 14.93 -5.76
C TRP A 22 8.64 13.48 -5.81
N LEU A 23 8.86 12.81 -6.94
CA LEU A 23 8.53 11.38 -7.08
C LEU A 23 9.40 10.51 -6.18
N TYR A 24 10.67 10.84 -5.97
CA TYR A 24 11.56 10.12 -5.08
C TYR A 24 11.11 10.21 -3.61
N TYR A 25 10.77 11.41 -3.12
CA TYR A 25 10.28 11.57 -1.75
C TYR A 25 8.91 10.91 -1.55
N ALA A 26 8.01 11.01 -2.53
CA ALA A 26 6.72 10.31 -2.50
C ALA A 26 6.90 8.78 -2.46
N ASP A 27 7.84 8.24 -3.27
CA ASP A 27 8.19 6.83 -3.28
C ASP A 27 8.68 6.35 -1.92
N ARG A 28 9.51 7.13 -1.23
CA ARG A 28 10.00 6.80 0.12
C ARG A 28 8.87 6.72 1.15
N LEU A 29 7.89 7.59 1.07
CA LEU A 29 6.76 7.60 2.02
C LEU A 29 5.91 6.34 1.90
N TYR A 30 5.52 5.93 0.70
CA TYR A 30 4.69 4.73 0.56
C TYR A 30 5.48 3.44 0.77
N GLN A 31 6.80 3.45 0.56
CA GLN A 31 7.65 2.30 0.85
C GLN A 31 7.75 1.95 2.34
N LEU A 32 7.56 2.92 3.25
CA LEU A 32 7.58 2.66 4.68
C LEU A 32 6.51 1.64 5.11
N PRO A 33 5.19 1.89 4.88
CA PRO A 33 4.18 0.89 5.20
C PRO A 33 4.34 -0.40 4.37
N LEU A 34 4.74 -0.30 3.11
CA LEU A 34 5.00 -1.47 2.25
C LEU A 34 6.12 -2.36 2.83
N GLY A 35 7.17 -1.77 3.38
CA GLY A 35 8.27 -2.49 4.01
C GLY A 35 7.83 -3.19 5.30
N VAL A 36 7.16 -2.48 6.21
CA VAL A 36 6.67 -3.03 7.47
C VAL A 36 5.73 -4.21 7.23
N VAL A 37 4.73 -4.03 6.36
CA VAL A 37 3.78 -5.09 6.02
C VAL A 37 4.47 -6.24 5.29
N GLY A 38 5.39 -5.92 4.37
CA GLY A 38 6.15 -6.93 3.62
C GLY A 38 7.02 -7.81 4.51
N VAL A 39 7.66 -7.24 5.54
CA VAL A 39 8.44 -7.98 6.53
C VAL A 39 7.52 -8.89 7.36
N ALA A 40 6.40 -8.35 7.88
CA ALA A 40 5.44 -9.13 8.66
C ALA A 40 4.91 -10.35 7.88
N ILE A 41 4.58 -10.18 6.60
CA ILE A 41 4.15 -11.26 5.70
C ILE A 41 5.30 -12.24 5.45
N GLY A 42 6.48 -11.73 5.11
CA GLY A 42 7.63 -12.53 4.67
C GLY A 42 8.14 -13.46 5.75
N ILE A 43 8.21 -13.00 6.99
CA ILE A 43 8.76 -13.78 8.10
C ILE A 43 7.76 -14.80 8.65
N VAL A 44 6.50 -14.40 8.82
CA VAL A 44 5.53 -15.21 9.59
C VAL A 44 4.65 -16.08 8.69
N LEU A 45 4.18 -15.53 7.58
CA LEU A 45 3.08 -16.13 6.81
C LEU A 45 3.53 -16.85 5.54
N LEU A 46 4.54 -16.34 4.85
CA LEU A 46 5.01 -16.95 3.59
C LEU A 46 5.64 -18.35 3.77
N PRO A 47 6.43 -18.64 4.81
CA PRO A 47 6.96 -19.99 5.02
C PRO A 47 5.88 -21.03 5.26
N ASP A 48 4.86 -20.69 6.07
CA ASP A 48 3.74 -21.61 6.35
C ASP A 48 2.90 -21.87 5.10
N LEU A 49 2.56 -20.82 4.36
CA LEU A 49 1.85 -20.91 3.09
C LEU A 49 2.61 -21.79 2.08
N SER A 50 3.88 -21.50 1.87
CA SER A 50 4.71 -22.23 0.90
C SER A 50 4.86 -23.71 1.28
N ARG A 51 5.03 -24.01 2.58
CA ARG A 51 5.12 -25.40 3.07
C ARG A 51 3.84 -26.18 2.81
N ARG A 52 2.67 -25.60 3.14
CA ARG A 52 1.36 -26.25 2.94
C ARG A 52 1.06 -26.52 1.47
N LEU A 53 1.34 -25.53 0.61
CA LEU A 53 1.15 -25.68 -0.82
C LEU A 53 2.06 -26.75 -1.44
N ARG A 54 3.30 -26.92 -0.94
CA ARG A 54 4.22 -27.96 -1.44
C ARG A 54 3.79 -29.38 -1.09
N VAL A 55 3.15 -29.57 0.07
CA VAL A 55 2.65 -30.91 0.48
C VAL A 55 1.24 -31.20 -0.04
N GLY A 56 0.65 -30.31 -0.86
CA GLY A 56 -0.67 -30.48 -1.43
C GLY A 56 -1.83 -30.23 -0.44
N ASP A 57 -1.57 -29.64 0.73
CA ASP A 57 -2.61 -29.21 1.68
C ASP A 57 -3.29 -27.93 1.18
N GLU A 58 -4.22 -28.07 0.25
CA GLU A 58 -4.92 -26.93 -0.34
C GLU A 58 -5.82 -26.20 0.65
N ALA A 59 -6.47 -26.92 1.56
CA ALA A 59 -7.35 -26.31 2.57
C ALA A 59 -6.54 -25.51 3.59
N GLY A 60 -5.45 -26.06 4.11
CA GLY A 60 -4.54 -25.35 4.98
C GLY A 60 -3.82 -24.19 4.27
N GLY A 61 -3.51 -24.36 2.98
CA GLY A 61 -2.97 -23.31 2.12
C GLY A 61 -3.94 -22.13 1.97
N GLN A 62 -5.20 -22.39 1.73
CA GLN A 62 -6.25 -21.36 1.67
C GLN A 62 -6.39 -20.61 3.00
N GLU A 63 -6.42 -21.34 4.12
CA GLU A 63 -6.50 -20.70 5.43
C GLU A 63 -5.29 -19.78 5.70
N ALA A 64 -4.07 -20.27 5.40
CA ALA A 64 -2.85 -19.48 5.56
C ALA A 64 -2.86 -18.25 4.65
N PHE A 65 -3.28 -18.38 3.38
CA PHE A 65 -3.41 -17.29 2.43
C PHE A 65 -4.43 -16.24 2.90
N ASN A 66 -5.63 -16.67 3.32
CA ASN A 66 -6.67 -15.74 3.78
C ASN A 66 -6.25 -15.00 5.06
N ARG A 67 -5.56 -15.67 5.98
CA ARG A 67 -5.00 -15.05 7.19
C ARG A 67 -3.93 -14.01 6.84
N ALA A 68 -3.05 -14.32 5.90
CA ALA A 68 -2.04 -13.41 5.40
C ALA A 68 -2.66 -12.20 4.70
N ALA A 69 -3.69 -12.41 3.87
CA ALA A 69 -4.43 -11.35 3.20
C ALA A 69 -5.16 -10.44 4.19
N GLU A 70 -5.81 -11.03 5.22
CA GLU A 70 -6.49 -10.28 6.28
C GLU A 70 -5.52 -9.35 7.02
N LEU A 71 -4.37 -9.87 7.48
CA LEU A 71 -3.36 -9.08 8.17
C LEU A 71 -2.79 -7.98 7.26
N SER A 72 -2.54 -8.31 6.01
CA SER A 72 -2.04 -7.37 5.01
C SER A 72 -3.00 -6.20 4.80
N LEU A 73 -4.28 -6.48 4.60
CA LEU A 73 -5.31 -5.46 4.41
C LEU A 73 -5.53 -4.65 5.69
N LEU A 74 -5.49 -5.30 6.86
CA LEU A 74 -5.64 -4.64 8.15
C LEU A 74 -4.60 -3.54 8.37
N LEU A 75 -3.38 -3.75 7.92
CA LEU A 75 -2.28 -2.78 8.05
C LEU A 75 -2.23 -1.81 6.86
N THR A 76 -2.53 -2.29 5.66
CA THR A 76 -2.33 -1.52 4.43
C THR A 76 -3.45 -0.50 4.16
N ILE A 77 -4.72 -0.89 4.36
CA ILE A 77 -5.85 -0.01 4.03
C ILE A 77 -5.84 1.29 4.85
N PRO A 78 -5.63 1.27 6.19
CA PRO A 78 -5.53 2.53 6.96
C PRO A 78 -4.34 3.38 6.53
N CYS A 79 -3.18 2.77 6.18
CA CYS A 79 -2.04 3.52 5.64
C CYS A 79 -2.38 4.18 4.29
N THR A 80 -3.07 3.45 3.40
CA THR A 80 -3.56 4.00 2.13
C THR A 80 -4.45 5.22 2.36
N VAL A 81 -5.43 5.10 3.25
CA VAL A 81 -6.34 6.20 3.57
C VAL A 81 -5.58 7.39 4.15
N ALA A 82 -4.64 7.17 5.06
CA ALA A 82 -3.81 8.24 5.61
C ALA A 82 -2.98 8.96 4.54
N LEU A 83 -2.31 8.20 3.63
CA LEU A 83 -1.53 8.76 2.54
C LEU A 83 -2.37 9.57 1.53
N VAL A 84 -3.65 9.23 1.38
CA VAL A 84 -4.58 9.94 0.49
C VAL A 84 -5.19 11.16 1.17
N VAL A 85 -5.51 11.06 2.47
CA VAL A 85 -6.28 12.10 3.19
C VAL A 85 -5.39 13.23 3.69
N ILE A 86 -4.19 12.93 4.18
CA ILE A 86 -3.26 13.91 4.78
C ILE A 86 -1.87 13.91 4.12
N PRO A 87 -1.74 13.77 2.80
CA PRO A 87 -0.42 13.70 2.17
C PRO A 87 0.39 15.00 2.39
N SER A 88 -0.27 16.17 2.31
CA SER A 88 0.39 17.46 2.52
C SER A 88 0.94 17.62 3.94
N ALA A 89 0.20 17.18 4.96
CA ALA A 89 0.67 17.23 6.35
C ALA A 89 1.88 16.29 6.55
N LEU A 90 1.85 15.10 5.97
CA LEU A 90 2.97 14.15 6.03
C LEU A 90 4.21 14.72 5.36
N VAL A 91 4.07 15.23 4.13
CA VAL A 91 5.20 15.74 3.34
C VAL A 91 5.77 17.02 3.96
N SER A 92 4.92 17.97 4.36
CA SER A 92 5.39 19.24 4.94
C SER A 92 6.17 19.04 6.22
N VAL A 93 5.67 18.21 7.13
CA VAL A 93 6.34 17.97 8.42
C VAL A 93 7.66 17.22 8.25
N LEU A 94 7.71 16.25 7.32
CA LEU A 94 8.89 15.40 7.15
C LEU A 94 9.97 16.04 6.26
N PHE A 95 9.59 16.79 5.22
CA PHE A 95 10.54 17.21 4.19
C PHE A 95 10.62 18.73 3.98
N GLU A 96 9.63 19.55 4.38
CA GLU A 96 9.61 20.99 4.12
C GLU A 96 10.62 21.73 5.01
N ARG A 97 11.87 21.73 4.54
CA ARG A 97 13.00 22.43 5.19
C ARG A 97 14.11 22.73 4.19
N GLY A 98 14.86 23.79 4.44
CA GLY A 98 15.98 24.19 3.58
C GLY A 98 15.49 24.57 2.19
N ALA A 99 16.01 23.89 1.17
CA ALA A 99 15.65 24.13 -0.23
C ALA A 99 14.27 23.55 -0.64
N PHE A 100 13.66 22.69 0.20
CA PHE A 100 12.35 22.10 -0.11
C PHE A 100 11.24 23.04 0.35
N VAL A 101 10.56 23.66 -0.61
CA VAL A 101 9.57 24.73 -0.39
C VAL A 101 8.13 24.22 -0.50
N ALA A 102 7.15 25.09 -0.20
CA ALA A 102 5.74 24.73 -0.18
C ALA A 102 5.20 24.21 -1.54
N SER A 103 5.73 24.68 -2.67
CA SER A 103 5.40 24.15 -3.99
C SER A 103 5.85 22.69 -4.17
N ASP A 104 7.03 22.35 -3.65
CA ASP A 104 7.54 20.97 -3.65
C ASP A 104 6.69 20.07 -2.76
N THR A 105 6.23 20.62 -1.62
CA THR A 105 5.30 19.93 -0.71
C THR A 105 4.01 19.56 -1.43
N GLN A 106 3.39 20.47 -2.18
CA GLN A 106 2.16 20.18 -2.91
C GLN A 106 2.36 19.13 -4.00
N ALA A 107 3.42 19.26 -4.79
CA ALA A 107 3.73 18.32 -5.86
C ALA A 107 4.02 16.91 -5.31
N THR A 108 4.85 16.84 -4.26
CA THR A 108 5.18 15.57 -3.59
C THR A 108 3.97 14.95 -2.91
N ALA A 109 3.11 15.75 -2.27
CA ALA A 109 1.88 15.28 -1.63
C ALA A 109 0.92 14.65 -2.63
N LEU A 110 0.76 15.27 -3.81
CA LEU A 110 -0.08 14.72 -4.87
C LEU A 110 0.46 13.37 -5.36
N ALA A 111 1.76 13.25 -5.61
CA ALA A 111 2.39 11.99 -5.98
C ALA A 111 2.25 10.93 -4.87
N THR A 112 2.38 11.34 -3.59
CA THR A 112 2.22 10.45 -2.43
C THR A 112 0.81 9.88 -2.34
N ALA A 113 -0.21 10.70 -2.56
CA ALA A 113 -1.60 10.25 -2.58
C ALA A 113 -1.85 9.21 -3.70
N ILE A 114 -1.31 9.46 -4.90
CA ILE A 114 -1.45 8.55 -6.04
C ILE A 114 -0.75 7.20 -5.76
N TYR A 115 0.49 7.22 -5.25
CA TYR A 115 1.21 6.00 -4.86
C TYR A 115 0.50 5.28 -3.70
N GLY A 116 -0.08 6.03 -2.76
CA GLY A 116 -0.88 5.48 -1.66
C GLY A 116 -2.04 4.62 -2.15
N LEU A 117 -2.72 5.01 -3.24
CA LEU A 117 -3.76 4.21 -3.89
C LEU A 117 -3.23 2.88 -4.48
N GLY A 118 -1.96 2.80 -4.82
CA GLY A 118 -1.29 1.59 -5.30
C GLY A 118 -0.85 0.63 -4.19
N LEU A 119 -0.74 1.12 -2.95
CA LEU A 119 -0.19 0.36 -1.83
C LEU A 119 -0.87 -0.99 -1.57
N PRO A 120 -2.22 -1.12 -1.57
CA PRO A 120 -2.87 -2.42 -1.42
C PRO A 120 -2.50 -3.40 -2.54
N ALA A 121 -2.40 -2.91 -3.77
CA ALA A 121 -2.02 -3.75 -4.90
C ALA A 121 -0.59 -4.29 -4.74
N PHE A 122 0.37 -3.44 -4.36
CA PHE A 122 1.76 -3.84 -4.16
C PHE A 122 1.94 -4.84 -3.01
N VAL A 123 1.16 -4.70 -1.94
CA VAL A 123 1.17 -5.64 -0.82
C VAL A 123 0.55 -6.98 -1.21
N LEU A 124 -0.62 -6.97 -1.82
CA LEU A 124 -1.30 -8.22 -2.23
C LEU A 124 -0.50 -9.00 -3.28
N GLN A 125 0.24 -8.33 -4.17
CA GLN A 125 1.15 -9.02 -5.09
C GLN A 125 2.15 -9.91 -4.36
N LYS A 126 2.67 -9.45 -3.20
CA LYS A 126 3.61 -10.24 -2.38
C LYS A 126 2.99 -11.50 -1.79
N LEU A 127 1.66 -11.56 -1.70
CA LEU A 127 0.94 -12.77 -1.27
C LEU A 127 0.66 -13.73 -2.43
N TYR A 128 0.31 -13.19 -3.60
CA TYR A 128 -0.01 -14.02 -4.76
C TYR A 128 1.23 -14.64 -5.41
N GLN A 129 2.35 -13.92 -5.49
CA GLN A 129 3.57 -14.41 -6.15
C GLN A 129 4.07 -15.75 -5.58
N PRO A 130 4.16 -15.97 -4.25
CA PRO A 130 4.58 -17.25 -3.67
C PRO A 130 3.67 -18.42 -4.04
N VAL A 131 2.39 -18.18 -4.33
CA VAL A 131 1.46 -19.23 -4.78
C VAL A 131 1.92 -19.85 -6.11
N PHE A 132 2.48 -19.03 -7.00
CA PHE A 132 3.07 -19.47 -8.26
C PHE A 132 4.43 -20.16 -8.01
N PHE A 133 5.29 -19.53 -7.21
CA PHE A 133 6.64 -20.06 -6.95
C PHE A 133 6.62 -21.40 -6.22
N ALA A 134 5.67 -21.62 -5.30
CA ALA A 134 5.49 -22.91 -4.63
C ALA A 134 5.12 -24.04 -5.59
N ARG A 135 4.63 -23.71 -6.78
CA ARG A 135 4.27 -24.63 -7.88
C ARG A 135 5.27 -24.59 -9.03
N GLU A 136 6.47 -24.04 -8.78
CA GLU A 136 7.57 -23.93 -9.75
C GLU A 136 7.21 -23.10 -11.01
N ASP A 137 6.11 -22.35 -10.97
CA ASP A 137 5.69 -21.48 -12.06
C ASP A 137 6.26 -20.08 -11.90
N THR A 138 7.45 -19.88 -12.42
CA THR A 138 8.09 -18.55 -12.49
C THR A 138 7.74 -17.79 -13.77
N ARG A 139 7.26 -18.48 -14.80
CA ARG A 139 6.95 -17.89 -16.12
C ARG A 139 5.72 -16.99 -16.06
N SER A 140 4.67 -17.41 -15.34
CA SER A 140 3.43 -16.63 -15.27
C SER A 140 3.62 -15.29 -14.56
N PRO A 141 4.22 -15.19 -13.35
CA PRO A 141 4.51 -13.91 -12.73
C PRO A 141 5.42 -13.02 -13.60
N PHE A 142 6.36 -13.60 -14.34
CA PHE A 142 7.19 -12.84 -15.27
C PHE A 142 6.37 -12.23 -16.41
N ASN A 143 5.50 -13.00 -17.06
CA ASN A 143 4.62 -12.51 -18.12
C ASN A 143 3.65 -11.43 -17.61
N PHE A 144 3.10 -11.60 -16.41
CA PHE A 144 2.24 -10.60 -15.77
C PHE A 144 3.00 -9.31 -15.46
N ALA A 145 4.28 -9.43 -15.10
CA ALA A 145 5.14 -8.26 -14.90
C ALA A 145 5.44 -7.53 -16.23
N LEU A 146 5.51 -8.24 -17.36
CA LEU A 146 5.61 -7.60 -18.69
C LEU A 146 4.31 -6.84 -19.03
N VAL A 147 3.15 -7.42 -18.76
CA VAL A 147 1.85 -6.72 -18.92
C VAL A 147 1.82 -5.45 -18.07
N ALA A 148 2.21 -5.55 -16.79
CA ALA A 148 2.27 -4.39 -15.90
C ALA A 148 3.25 -3.30 -16.42
N LEU A 149 4.39 -3.70 -16.99
CA LEU A 149 5.34 -2.78 -17.61
C LEU A 149 4.71 -2.03 -18.79
N VAL A 150 3.98 -2.74 -19.67
CA VAL A 150 3.29 -2.12 -20.80
C VAL A 150 2.21 -1.14 -20.29
N VAL A 151 1.42 -1.54 -19.30
CA VAL A 151 0.41 -0.66 -18.67
C VAL A 151 1.06 0.59 -18.09
N ASN A 152 2.19 0.44 -17.37
CA ASN A 152 2.93 1.59 -16.85
C ASN A 152 3.34 2.55 -17.97
N ALA A 153 3.98 2.02 -19.03
CA ALA A 153 4.47 2.84 -20.14
C ALA A 153 3.31 3.55 -20.86
N VAL A 154 2.22 2.85 -21.17
CA VAL A 154 1.06 3.41 -21.85
C VAL A 154 0.40 4.51 -21.03
N VAL A 155 0.15 4.26 -19.75
CA VAL A 155 -0.48 5.23 -18.86
C VAL A 155 0.43 6.43 -18.62
N ALA A 156 1.70 6.19 -18.30
CA ALA A 156 2.65 7.23 -17.97
C ALA A 156 2.94 8.13 -19.19
N ILE A 157 3.16 7.56 -20.38
CA ILE A 157 3.40 8.34 -21.60
C ILE A 157 2.12 9.01 -22.09
N GLY A 158 1.00 8.27 -22.11
CA GLY A 158 -0.28 8.78 -22.59
C GLY A 158 -0.82 9.95 -21.78
N LEU A 159 -0.64 9.91 -20.45
CA LEU A 159 -1.10 10.96 -19.55
C LEU A 159 -0.09 12.09 -19.35
N SER A 160 1.18 11.92 -19.71
CA SER A 160 2.24 12.91 -19.45
C SER A 160 1.93 14.31 -20.01
N ARG A 161 1.27 14.38 -21.16
CA ARG A 161 0.87 15.64 -21.80
C ARG A 161 -0.29 16.34 -21.09
N TYR A 162 -1.12 15.62 -20.34
CA TYR A 162 -2.33 16.18 -19.71
C TYR A 162 -2.11 16.52 -18.24
N ILE A 163 -1.39 15.65 -17.50
CA ILE A 163 -1.25 15.78 -16.04
C ILE A 163 0.22 15.93 -15.60
N GLY A 164 1.13 16.13 -16.54
CA GLY A 164 2.54 16.38 -16.25
C GLY A 164 3.24 15.22 -15.54
N PHE A 165 4.10 15.54 -14.57
CA PHE A 165 4.93 14.56 -13.84
C PHE A 165 4.13 13.50 -13.07
N THR A 166 2.91 13.82 -12.66
CA THR A 166 2.04 12.87 -11.92
C THR A 166 1.65 11.66 -12.74
N ALA A 167 1.76 11.75 -14.07
CA ALA A 167 1.55 10.63 -14.98
C ALA A 167 2.44 9.42 -14.64
N ALA A 168 3.68 9.66 -14.17
CA ALA A 168 4.57 8.60 -13.73
C ALA A 168 4.02 7.86 -12.49
N ALA A 169 3.44 8.59 -11.52
CA ALA A 169 2.82 8.00 -10.33
C ALA A 169 1.56 7.21 -10.69
N TYR A 170 0.71 7.75 -11.58
CA TYR A 170 -0.46 7.03 -12.11
C TYR A 170 -0.05 5.77 -12.87
N GLY A 171 0.97 5.86 -13.72
CA GLY A 171 1.50 4.71 -14.46
C GLY A 171 1.91 3.58 -13.52
N ALA A 172 2.70 3.89 -12.50
CA ALA A 172 3.15 2.91 -11.50
C ALA A 172 1.97 2.29 -10.71
N THR A 173 1.01 3.12 -10.30
CA THR A 173 -0.18 2.68 -9.57
C THR A 173 -1.07 1.77 -10.43
N CYS A 174 -1.37 2.17 -11.66
CA CYS A 174 -2.13 1.35 -12.61
C CYS A 174 -1.42 0.03 -12.94
N ALA A 175 -0.10 0.07 -13.13
CA ALA A 175 0.70 -1.13 -13.33
C ALA A 175 0.65 -2.08 -12.13
N GLY A 176 0.67 -1.53 -10.91
CA GLY A 176 0.51 -2.30 -9.68
C GLY A 176 -0.83 -3.04 -9.64
N TRP A 177 -1.91 -2.36 -9.94
CA TRP A 177 -3.25 -2.97 -10.01
C TRP A 177 -3.38 -3.97 -11.16
N ALA A 178 -2.83 -3.67 -12.35
CA ALA A 178 -2.81 -4.60 -13.48
C ALA A 178 -2.07 -5.90 -13.13
N MET A 179 -0.90 -5.80 -12.50
CA MET A 179 -0.14 -6.96 -12.02
C MET A 179 -0.95 -7.79 -11.03
N LEU A 180 -1.62 -7.13 -10.05
CA LEU A 180 -2.46 -7.82 -9.07
C LEU A 180 -3.62 -8.55 -9.74
N VAL A 181 -4.31 -7.91 -10.69
CA VAL A 181 -5.42 -8.52 -11.42
C VAL A 181 -4.94 -9.74 -12.22
N CYS A 182 -3.81 -9.64 -12.89
CA CYS A 182 -3.22 -10.77 -13.63
C CYS A 182 -2.85 -11.93 -12.68
N LEU A 183 -2.22 -11.63 -11.55
CA LEU A 183 -1.88 -12.64 -10.54
C LEU A 183 -3.14 -13.30 -9.95
N TRP A 184 -4.14 -12.52 -9.58
CA TRP A 184 -5.40 -13.03 -9.06
C TRP A 184 -6.12 -13.91 -10.08
N TRP A 185 -6.20 -13.46 -11.34
CA TRP A 185 -6.81 -14.22 -12.42
C TRP A 185 -6.05 -15.51 -12.72
N GLY A 186 -4.72 -15.43 -12.82
CA GLY A 186 -3.86 -16.59 -13.03
C GLY A 186 -3.88 -17.60 -11.88
N ALA A 187 -4.04 -17.11 -10.64
CA ALA A 187 -4.12 -17.98 -9.46
C ALA A 187 -5.38 -18.83 -9.40
N ARG A 188 -6.46 -18.45 -10.12
CA ARG A 188 -7.72 -19.23 -10.17
C ARG A 188 -7.51 -20.66 -10.67
N ARG A 189 -6.53 -20.90 -11.52
CA ARG A 189 -6.20 -22.26 -12.02
C ARG A 189 -5.65 -23.18 -10.92
N PHE A 190 -5.24 -22.65 -9.79
CA PHE A 190 -4.71 -23.38 -8.65
C PHE A 190 -5.79 -23.75 -7.62
N GLY A 191 -7.08 -23.63 -7.99
CA GLY A 191 -8.19 -24.01 -7.15
C GLY A 191 -8.43 -23.09 -5.95
N ALA A 192 -8.82 -23.70 -4.83
CA ALA A 192 -9.22 -22.95 -3.63
C ALA A 192 -8.06 -22.30 -2.88
N ALA A 193 -6.83 -22.78 -3.04
CA ALA A 193 -5.66 -22.40 -2.24
C ALA A 193 -5.35 -20.89 -2.24
N ALA A 194 -5.73 -20.16 -3.31
CA ALA A 194 -5.54 -18.70 -3.43
C ALA A 194 -6.88 -17.94 -3.55
N SER A 195 -7.97 -18.56 -3.15
CA SER A 195 -9.31 -17.95 -3.20
C SER A 195 -9.67 -17.27 -1.89
N TRP A 196 -10.37 -16.14 -2.02
CA TRP A 196 -10.90 -15.39 -0.88
C TRP A 196 -12.15 -16.08 -0.35
N ASP A 197 -12.13 -16.45 0.91
CA ASP A 197 -13.28 -17.00 1.60
C ASP A 197 -14.34 -15.92 1.91
N ALA A 198 -15.52 -16.34 2.31
CA ALA A 198 -16.61 -15.44 2.68
C ALA A 198 -16.26 -14.58 3.92
N GLN A 199 -15.41 -15.09 4.80
CA GLN A 199 -14.99 -14.41 6.01
C GLN A 199 -14.03 -13.26 5.67
N LEU A 200 -13.02 -13.49 4.82
CA LEU A 200 -12.08 -12.47 4.38
C LEU A 200 -12.82 -11.35 3.64
N ARG A 201 -13.78 -11.68 2.75
CA ARG A 201 -14.59 -10.68 2.04
C ARG A 201 -15.38 -9.78 2.99
N LYS A 202 -16.02 -10.36 4.01
CA LYS A 202 -16.74 -9.57 5.02
C LYS A 202 -15.80 -8.72 5.87
N ARG A 203 -14.64 -9.27 6.26
CA ARG A 203 -13.65 -8.55 7.07
C ARG A 203 -12.97 -7.44 6.29
N SER A 204 -12.60 -7.66 5.03
CA SER A 204 -12.00 -6.62 4.18
C SER A 204 -12.91 -5.41 4.00
N LEU A 205 -14.23 -5.62 3.85
CA LEU A 205 -15.21 -4.53 3.82
C LEU A 205 -15.25 -3.77 5.16
N ARG A 206 -15.23 -4.48 6.29
CA ARG A 206 -15.22 -3.84 7.63
C ARG A 206 -13.93 -3.07 7.87
N ILE A 207 -12.78 -3.60 7.44
CA ILE A 207 -11.48 -2.91 7.48
C ILE A 207 -11.54 -1.62 6.66
N LEU A 208 -12.10 -1.68 5.46
CA LEU A 208 -12.27 -0.50 4.60
C LEU A 208 -13.15 0.56 5.27
N LEU A 209 -14.30 0.16 5.81
CA LEU A 209 -15.20 1.08 6.51
C LEU A 209 -14.54 1.71 7.75
N ALA A 210 -13.84 0.90 8.56
CA ALA A 210 -13.08 1.41 9.72
C ALA A 210 -12.00 2.41 9.30
N SER A 211 -11.31 2.13 8.19
CA SER A 211 -10.28 3.03 7.66
C SER A 211 -10.86 4.32 7.09
N LEU A 212 -12.06 4.28 6.48
CA LEU A 212 -12.74 5.48 6.01
C LEU A 212 -13.20 6.36 7.19
N VAL A 213 -13.73 5.75 8.26
CA VAL A 213 -14.06 6.48 9.51
C VAL A 213 -12.80 7.13 10.09
N MET A 214 -11.69 6.37 10.18
CA MET A 214 -10.41 6.91 10.58
C MET A 214 -10.00 8.09 9.69
N GLY A 215 -10.13 7.95 8.37
CA GLY A 215 -9.79 9.00 7.41
C GLY A 215 -10.57 10.29 7.64
N ALA A 216 -11.87 10.19 7.90
CA ALA A 216 -12.71 11.35 8.22
C ALA A 216 -12.25 12.04 9.52
N VAL A 217 -11.98 11.27 10.58
CA VAL A 217 -11.47 11.79 11.85
C VAL A 217 -10.12 12.47 11.67
N VAL A 218 -9.21 11.81 10.93
CA VAL A 218 -7.87 12.34 10.64
C VAL A 218 -7.94 13.62 9.82
N TRP A 219 -8.83 13.70 8.85
CA TRP A 219 -9.03 14.91 8.05
C TRP A 219 -9.50 16.08 8.91
N ILE A 220 -10.50 15.86 9.78
CA ILE A 220 -10.99 16.88 10.72
C ILE A 220 -9.86 17.32 11.66
N THR A 221 -9.11 16.36 12.23
CA THR A 221 -8.01 16.65 13.17
C THR A 221 -6.89 17.44 12.47
N ALA A 222 -6.54 17.06 11.23
CA ALA A 222 -5.52 17.76 10.47
C ALA A 222 -5.92 19.21 10.15
N ARG A 223 -7.19 19.45 9.83
CA ARG A 223 -7.73 20.81 9.65
C ARG A 223 -7.69 21.63 10.93
N ALA A 224 -8.08 21.03 12.06
CA ALA A 224 -8.06 21.70 13.36
C ALA A 224 -6.62 22.05 13.82
N LEU A 225 -5.65 21.20 13.47
CA LEU A 225 -4.24 21.38 13.83
C LEU A 225 -3.41 22.12 12.75
N GLU A 226 -4.04 22.60 11.69
CA GLU A 226 -3.35 23.35 10.62
C GLU A 226 -2.48 24.51 11.15
N PRO A 227 -2.94 25.36 12.11
CA PRO A 227 -2.11 26.39 12.69
C PRO A 227 -0.87 25.85 13.42
N VAL A 228 -1.01 24.71 14.09
CA VAL A 228 0.10 24.06 14.82
C VAL A 228 1.12 23.48 13.85
N LEU A 229 0.68 22.91 12.74
CA LEU A 229 1.55 22.38 11.69
C LEU A 229 2.36 23.46 10.98
N GLN A 230 1.92 24.73 11.02
CA GLN A 230 2.67 25.88 10.46
C GLN A 230 3.74 26.39 11.43
N MET A 231 3.67 26.09 12.72
CA MET A 231 4.66 26.49 13.73
C MET A 231 5.89 25.59 13.68
N ALA A 232 7.05 26.11 13.29
CA ALA A 232 8.26 25.32 13.04
C ALA A 232 8.67 24.39 14.20
N GLY A 233 8.48 24.77 15.47
CA GLY A 233 8.82 23.96 16.65
C GLY A 233 7.78 22.89 17.01
N LEU A 234 6.53 23.00 16.53
CA LEU A 234 5.40 22.14 16.93
C LEU A 234 4.94 21.18 15.82
N ARG A 235 5.48 21.29 14.61
CA ARG A 235 5.10 20.47 13.45
C ARG A 235 5.13 18.97 13.73
N LEU A 236 6.22 18.48 14.34
CA LEU A 236 6.37 17.05 14.68
C LEU A 236 5.36 16.59 15.73
N LEU A 237 5.10 17.42 16.75
CA LEU A 237 4.09 17.12 17.77
C LEU A 237 2.68 17.10 17.16
N GLY A 238 2.35 18.07 16.31
CA GLY A 238 1.08 18.09 15.57
C GLY A 238 0.88 16.83 14.74
N LEU A 239 1.90 16.38 14.00
CA LEU A 239 1.85 15.15 13.24
C LEU A 239 1.71 13.92 14.14
N ALA A 240 2.45 13.87 15.25
CA ALA A 240 2.35 12.76 16.22
C ALA A 240 0.94 12.65 16.81
N VAL A 241 0.30 13.77 17.13
CA VAL A 241 -1.09 13.80 17.58
C VAL A 241 -2.04 13.27 16.50
N ILE A 242 -1.89 13.72 15.25
CA ILE A 242 -2.71 13.25 14.12
C ILE A 242 -2.56 11.73 13.95
N LEU A 243 -1.33 11.21 13.97
CA LEU A 243 -1.09 9.76 13.85
C LEU A 243 -1.59 8.98 15.07
N GLY A 244 -1.50 9.54 16.27
CA GLY A 244 -2.08 8.95 17.49
C GLY A 244 -3.60 8.87 17.40
N VAL A 245 -4.25 9.94 16.96
CA VAL A 245 -5.70 9.98 16.71
C VAL A 245 -6.10 8.99 15.62
N ALA A 246 -5.29 8.87 14.56
CA ALA A 246 -5.50 7.89 13.49
C ALA A 246 -5.51 6.45 14.04
N GLY A 247 -4.49 6.09 14.82
CA GLY A 247 -4.39 4.77 15.45
C GLY A 247 -5.55 4.47 16.38
N LEU A 248 -5.91 5.43 17.26
CA LEU A 248 -7.03 5.28 18.21
C LEU A 248 -8.37 5.16 17.49
N SER A 249 -8.67 6.05 16.55
CA SER A 249 -9.93 6.04 15.80
C SER A 249 -10.08 4.77 14.95
N TYR A 250 -8.98 4.31 14.32
CA TYR A 250 -8.97 3.04 13.60
C TYR A 250 -9.22 1.85 14.51
N ALA A 251 -8.56 1.80 15.69
CA ALA A 251 -8.74 0.73 16.67
C ALA A 251 -10.17 0.69 17.20
N LEU A 252 -10.76 1.84 17.51
CA LEU A 252 -12.14 1.97 17.98
C LEU A 252 -13.15 1.57 16.89
N ALA A 253 -13.02 2.14 15.69
CA ALA A 253 -13.90 1.82 14.56
C ALA A 253 -13.80 0.34 14.16
N GLY A 254 -12.60 -0.20 14.11
CA GLY A 254 -12.36 -1.61 13.78
C GLY A 254 -12.97 -2.56 14.81
N ARG A 255 -12.91 -2.20 16.10
CA ARG A 255 -13.56 -2.97 17.16
C ARG A 255 -15.09 -2.89 17.09
N LEU A 256 -15.66 -1.72 16.88
CA LEU A 256 -17.12 -1.51 16.77
C LEU A 256 -17.69 -2.23 15.54
N LEU A 257 -17.01 -2.18 14.42
CA LEU A 257 -17.42 -2.85 13.19
C LEU A 257 -17.08 -4.35 13.17
N GLY A 258 -16.35 -4.87 14.17
CA GLY A 258 -15.91 -6.25 14.22
C GLY A 258 -14.94 -6.62 13.09
N ALA A 259 -14.10 -5.66 12.67
CA ALA A 259 -13.06 -5.89 11.68
C ALA A 259 -11.95 -6.80 12.20
N PHE A 260 -11.63 -6.71 13.51
CA PHE A 260 -10.67 -7.56 14.21
C PHE A 260 -11.06 -7.73 15.68
N SER A 261 -10.64 -8.84 16.30
CA SER A 261 -10.75 -9.05 17.74
C SER A 261 -9.37 -8.87 18.41
N LEU A 262 -9.34 -8.23 19.57
CA LEU A 262 -8.12 -8.05 20.36
C LEU A 262 -7.45 -9.38 20.73
N ALA A 263 -8.26 -10.45 20.86
CA ALA A 263 -7.76 -11.81 21.11
C ALA A 263 -6.93 -12.34 19.91
N GLN A 264 -7.35 -12.05 18.68
CA GLN A 264 -6.61 -12.43 17.46
C GLN A 264 -5.29 -11.64 17.33
N LEU A 265 -5.31 -10.34 17.58
CA LEU A 265 -4.09 -9.52 17.60
C LEU A 265 -3.09 -10.01 18.66
N ARG A 266 -3.56 -10.36 19.87
CA ARG A 266 -2.71 -10.92 20.93
C ARG A 266 -2.13 -12.30 20.60
N GLN A 267 -2.91 -13.14 19.91
CA GLN A 267 -2.41 -14.45 19.46
C GLN A 267 -1.39 -14.33 18.33
N MET A 268 -1.51 -13.34 17.44
CA MET A 268 -0.53 -13.09 16.38
C MET A 268 0.81 -12.62 16.95
N ILE A 269 0.80 -11.76 17.95
CA ILE A 269 2.02 -11.27 18.62
C ILE A 269 2.70 -12.38 19.44
N ARG A 270 1.94 -13.20 20.20
CA ARG A 270 2.48 -14.32 21.02
C ARG A 270 3.03 -15.50 20.21
N ARG A 271 2.77 -15.59 18.94
CA ARG A 271 3.33 -16.65 18.06
C ARG A 271 4.55 -16.15 17.26
N ALA A 272 4.89 -14.88 17.38
CA ALA A 272 6.10 -14.30 16.80
C ALA A 272 7.30 -14.37 17.75
N ASP A 273 7.04 -14.62 19.05
CA ASP A 273 8.02 -14.98 20.08
C ASP A 273 8.11 -16.54 20.17
#